data_5781bb454a9e453dd332b05219e2423a
#
_entry.id   5781bb454a9e453dd332b05219e2423a
#
_cell.length_a   1.000
_cell.length_b   1.000
_cell.length_c   1.000
_cell.angle_alpha   90.00
_cell.angle_beta   90.00
_cell.angle_gamma   90.00
#
_symmetry.space_group_name_H-M   'P 1'
#
loop_
_entity.id
_entity.type
_entity.pdbx_description
1 polymer ?
#
loop_
_entity_poly.entity_id
_entity_poly.type
_entity_poly.pdbx_seq_one_letter_code
_entity_poly.pdbx_strand_id
1 'polypeptide(L)'
;MRKSILLFVLFTLTSIPLLLFAQGGYQVTGHIISAEDNQPMIGVSVLEKGTTNGVITDMNGNYSITVTKSPATLQFSYVGMKTVDKQVTASTRINLTMENDAQMVDEVVVVAYGVRKKGTIAGSVSTVRAEKMENVPAASFDQALQGQAPGLMVMSGSGEPSVAASFQIRGINSLSSGTSPLFILDGVPVSSGDFNTLNPSDIESISVLKDASSTSIYGARAANGVVVITTKRGLALDKAKVTFRTQLGISQLAQDKWNQMNTEERILFEKEVGLDKGKDYDLLRKTDINWLDVVFNDKAMLQNYEVSVNRATDRLNYYVSGNFFDQDGIAQGSGFRRYNMRANADVKASNWLKVGTTSTVSYEDIEQAQTGEYTSVTPISASHFMMPYWNPYNEDGSIASTKDDSWTGTNQNPLDWMRNNPVSYKKYKVLSTLYAEVNPIKGLTIKSQFAADYAHMTAFRQSFPSFSTNNGSGNAGRSSNDRLSLTITNTANYMFTLREKHSFNFLLGQEGVDAQSEGFSISMRGQNNDLLTNISNGTLAASWSDTAAGTLYSYSYLSF
;
A
#
# COMPACT_ATOMS: atom_id res chain seq x y z
N MET A 1 -6.36 -76.83 -26.05
CA MET A 1 -6.05 -75.91 -27.19
C MET A 1 -6.15 -74.40 -26.88
N ARG A 2 -6.94 -73.92 -25.91
CA ARG A 2 -7.02 -72.47 -25.63
C ARG A 2 -5.83 -71.88 -24.83
N LYS A 3 -5.09 -72.68 -24.05
CA LYS A 3 -3.93 -72.13 -23.26
C LYS A 3 -2.63 -72.07 -24.08
N SER A 4 -2.49 -72.88 -25.13
CA SER A 4 -1.29 -72.86 -25.99
C SER A 4 -1.27 -71.71 -26.98
N ILE A 5 -2.46 -71.20 -27.38
CA ILE A 5 -2.57 -70.04 -28.27
C ILE A 5 -2.25 -68.75 -27.53
N LEU A 6 -2.62 -68.67 -26.22
CA LEU A 6 -2.32 -67.51 -25.41
C LEU A 6 -0.80 -67.30 -25.12
N LEU A 7 -0.08 -68.42 -24.98
CA LEU A 7 1.38 -68.39 -24.77
C LEU A 7 2.14 -68.02 -26.05
N PHE A 8 1.60 -68.42 -27.23
CA PHE A 8 2.22 -68.09 -28.53
C PHE A 8 2.01 -66.64 -28.92
N VAL A 9 0.87 -66.07 -28.57
CA VAL A 9 0.59 -64.62 -28.77
C VAL A 9 1.40 -63.73 -27.79
N LEU A 10 1.63 -64.23 -26.56
CA LEU A 10 2.48 -63.52 -25.60
C LEU A 10 3.97 -63.53 -25.99
N PHE A 11 4.44 -64.62 -26.65
CA PHE A 11 5.83 -64.78 -27.09
C PHE A 11 6.12 -63.96 -28.39
N THR A 12 5.11 -63.75 -29.25
CA THR A 12 5.28 -62.92 -30.45
C THR A 12 5.19 -61.41 -30.17
N LEU A 13 4.58 -61.01 -29.04
CA LEU A 13 4.57 -59.61 -28.64
C LEU A 13 5.88 -59.15 -27.96
N THR A 14 6.74 -60.06 -27.50
CA THR A 14 8.03 -59.75 -26.87
C THR A 14 9.21 -59.69 -27.84
N SER A 15 8.98 -59.96 -29.13
CA SER A 15 10.03 -60.00 -30.16
C SER A 15 9.97 -58.84 -31.16
N ILE A 16 9.27 -57.73 -30.83
CA ILE A 16 9.42 -56.48 -31.60
C ILE A 16 10.74 -55.88 -31.14
N PRO A 17 11.80 -55.80 -31.96
CA PRO A 17 12.97 -55.01 -31.62
C PRO A 17 12.46 -53.59 -31.56
N LEU A 18 12.52 -52.96 -30.36
CA LEU A 18 12.54 -51.55 -30.20
C LEU A 18 13.77 -51.06 -30.99
N LEU A 19 13.56 -50.71 -32.24
CA LEU A 19 14.46 -49.83 -32.96
C LEU A 19 14.42 -48.50 -32.19
N LEU A 20 15.21 -48.41 -31.13
CA LEU A 20 15.68 -47.14 -30.60
C LEU A 20 16.43 -46.50 -31.76
N PHE A 21 15.75 -45.59 -32.49
CA PHE A 21 16.42 -44.54 -33.24
C PHE A 21 17.19 -43.76 -32.19
N ALA A 22 18.45 -44.10 -32.00
CA ALA A 22 19.40 -43.21 -31.41
C ALA A 22 19.45 -41.99 -32.38
N GLN A 23 18.59 -41.01 -32.12
CA GLN A 23 18.74 -39.69 -32.72
C GLN A 23 20.09 -39.19 -32.20
N GLY A 24 21.15 -39.37 -33.02
CA GLY A 24 22.45 -38.88 -32.74
C GLY A 24 22.36 -37.35 -32.66
N GLY A 25 22.24 -36.82 -31.42
CA GLY A 25 22.35 -35.40 -31.19
C GLY A 25 23.75 -34.93 -31.62
N TYR A 26 23.85 -33.73 -32.15
CA TYR A 26 25.11 -33.06 -32.45
C TYR A 26 25.42 -32.00 -31.41
N GLN A 27 26.69 -31.82 -31.11
CA GLN A 27 27.12 -30.92 -30.07
C GLN A 27 27.40 -29.52 -30.63
N VAL A 28 26.81 -28.51 -29.99
CA VAL A 28 27.09 -27.10 -30.27
C VAL A 28 27.76 -26.50 -29.03
N THR A 29 28.91 -25.87 -29.28
CA THR A 29 29.70 -25.22 -28.21
C THR A 29 29.91 -23.75 -28.55
N GLY A 30 30.33 -22.97 -27.60
CA GLY A 30 30.66 -21.56 -27.86
C GLY A 30 31.05 -20.80 -26.62
N HIS A 31 31.30 -19.51 -26.85
CA HIS A 31 31.69 -18.56 -25.82
C HIS A 31 30.82 -17.30 -25.96
N ILE A 32 30.31 -16.79 -24.86
CA ILE A 32 29.41 -15.63 -24.84
C ILE A 32 30.05 -14.51 -24.03
N ILE A 33 30.12 -13.31 -24.63
CA ILE A 33 30.66 -12.10 -24.01
C ILE A 33 29.62 -10.98 -24.04
N SER A 34 29.78 -10.01 -23.15
CA SER A 34 29.01 -8.77 -23.16
C SER A 34 29.61 -7.78 -24.17
N ALA A 35 28.74 -7.07 -24.90
CA ALA A 35 29.14 -6.00 -25.83
C ALA A 35 29.64 -4.74 -25.10
N GLU A 36 29.33 -4.57 -23.82
CA GLU A 36 29.64 -3.36 -23.05
C GLU A 36 31.09 -3.35 -22.57
N ASP A 37 31.55 -4.47 -22.03
CA ASP A 37 32.89 -4.57 -21.40
C ASP A 37 33.75 -5.69 -21.95
N ASN A 38 33.26 -6.45 -22.95
CA ASN A 38 33.90 -7.64 -23.53
C ASN A 38 34.24 -8.74 -22.51
N GLN A 39 33.58 -8.73 -21.33
CA GLN A 39 33.77 -9.77 -20.31
C GLN A 39 32.93 -11.02 -20.60
N PRO A 40 33.42 -12.21 -20.19
CA PRO A 40 32.64 -13.44 -20.27
C PRO A 40 31.33 -13.34 -19.49
N MET A 41 30.20 -13.77 -20.07
CA MET A 41 28.92 -13.75 -19.43
C MET A 41 28.57 -15.09 -18.78
N ILE A 42 28.44 -15.09 -17.46
CA ILE A 42 28.08 -16.25 -16.64
C ILE A 42 26.55 -16.37 -16.57
N GLY A 43 26.01 -17.60 -16.69
CA GLY A 43 24.59 -17.85 -16.44
C GLY A 43 23.66 -17.48 -17.60
N VAL A 44 24.19 -17.23 -18.82
CA VAL A 44 23.36 -17.06 -20.02
C VAL A 44 22.65 -18.39 -20.32
N SER A 45 21.33 -18.36 -20.45
CA SER A 45 20.51 -19.51 -20.83
C SER A 45 20.65 -19.76 -22.34
N VAL A 46 21.03 -20.99 -22.71
CA VAL A 46 21.07 -21.48 -24.09
C VAL A 46 20.08 -22.62 -24.22
N LEU A 47 18.95 -22.36 -24.89
CA LEU A 47 17.80 -23.28 -24.98
C LEU A 47 17.56 -23.70 -26.43
N GLU A 48 17.35 -25.00 -26.67
CA GLU A 48 16.82 -25.50 -27.94
C GLU A 48 15.32 -25.16 -28.04
N LYS A 49 14.97 -24.19 -28.88
CA LYS A 49 13.64 -23.59 -28.96
C LYS A 49 12.54 -24.64 -29.23
N GLY A 50 11.49 -24.61 -28.43
CA GLY A 50 10.39 -25.59 -28.51
C GLY A 50 10.67 -26.92 -27.81
N THR A 51 11.72 -27.01 -26.97
CA THR A 51 12.05 -28.14 -26.11
C THR A 51 12.37 -27.68 -24.70
N THR A 52 12.60 -28.61 -23.78
CA THR A 52 13.14 -28.35 -22.43
C THR A 52 14.67 -28.56 -22.37
N ASN A 53 15.32 -28.80 -23.51
CA ASN A 53 16.75 -29.02 -23.59
C ASN A 53 17.51 -27.69 -23.57
N GLY A 54 18.22 -27.42 -22.49
CA GLY A 54 18.97 -26.18 -22.32
C GLY A 54 20.13 -26.31 -21.35
N VAL A 55 21.08 -25.41 -21.46
CA VAL A 55 22.26 -25.28 -20.60
C VAL A 55 22.47 -23.82 -20.24
N ILE A 56 23.33 -23.55 -19.25
CA ILE A 56 23.78 -22.20 -18.89
C ILE A 56 25.28 -22.10 -19.11
N THR A 57 25.77 -20.87 -19.39
CA THR A 57 27.20 -20.62 -19.51
C THR A 57 27.92 -20.72 -18.17
N ASP A 58 29.15 -21.22 -18.20
CA ASP A 58 30.07 -21.32 -17.06
C ASP A 58 30.69 -19.96 -16.66
N MET A 59 31.59 -19.99 -15.65
CA MET A 59 32.26 -18.79 -15.14
C MET A 59 33.17 -18.10 -16.20
N ASN A 60 33.51 -18.79 -17.26
CA ASN A 60 34.31 -18.27 -18.36
C ASN A 60 33.46 -17.95 -19.59
N GLY A 61 32.10 -17.94 -19.47
CA GLY A 61 31.18 -17.66 -20.56
C GLY A 61 31.05 -18.80 -21.59
N ASN A 62 31.60 -20.00 -21.34
CA ASN A 62 31.51 -21.12 -22.27
C ASN A 62 30.23 -21.94 -22.05
N TYR A 63 29.71 -22.50 -23.14
CA TYR A 63 28.60 -23.44 -23.09
C TYR A 63 28.82 -24.63 -24.02
N SER A 64 28.13 -25.72 -23.73
CA SER A 64 28.08 -26.92 -24.57
C SER A 64 26.71 -27.56 -24.44
N ILE A 65 25.97 -27.62 -25.56
CA ILE A 65 24.64 -28.19 -25.63
C ILE A 65 24.58 -29.29 -26.70
N THR A 66 23.98 -30.43 -26.36
CA THR A 66 23.66 -31.49 -27.32
C THR A 66 22.29 -31.23 -27.91
N VAL A 67 22.25 -30.87 -29.19
CA VAL A 67 21.02 -30.53 -29.90
C VAL A 67 20.39 -31.80 -30.46
N THR A 68 19.07 -31.95 -30.28
CA THR A 68 18.33 -33.19 -30.57
C THR A 68 17.68 -33.21 -31.96
N LYS A 69 17.53 -32.05 -32.60
CA LYS A 69 16.87 -31.90 -33.92
C LYS A 69 17.79 -31.18 -34.91
N SER A 70 17.64 -31.46 -36.18
CA SER A 70 18.33 -30.75 -37.27
C SER A 70 17.32 -30.46 -38.39
N PRO A 71 17.08 -29.18 -38.79
CA PRO A 71 17.63 -27.96 -38.17
C PRO A 71 16.99 -27.64 -36.81
N ALA A 72 17.72 -27.02 -35.91
CA ALA A 72 17.24 -26.50 -34.64
C ALA A 72 17.55 -25.00 -34.50
N THR A 73 16.80 -24.33 -33.65
CA THR A 73 17.09 -22.94 -33.27
C THR A 73 17.52 -22.91 -31.80
N LEU A 74 18.72 -22.42 -31.56
CA LEU A 74 19.19 -22.13 -30.20
C LEU A 74 18.83 -20.70 -29.85
N GLN A 75 18.17 -20.52 -28.72
CA GLN A 75 17.81 -19.25 -28.14
C GLN A 75 18.76 -18.91 -26.98
N PHE A 76 19.43 -17.78 -27.09
CA PHE A 76 20.33 -17.25 -26.08
C PHE A 76 19.63 -16.11 -25.34
N SER A 77 19.45 -16.24 -24.03
CA SER A 77 18.74 -15.24 -23.23
C SER A 77 19.45 -14.99 -21.89
N TYR A 78 19.48 -13.72 -21.49
CA TYR A 78 20.01 -13.27 -20.20
C TYR A 78 19.24 -12.04 -19.74
N VAL A 79 19.10 -11.86 -18.43
CA VAL A 79 18.36 -10.73 -17.86
C VAL A 79 19.03 -9.41 -18.25
N GLY A 80 18.28 -8.51 -18.91
CA GLY A 80 18.80 -7.21 -19.36
C GLY A 80 19.55 -7.24 -20.71
N MET A 81 19.61 -8.38 -21.41
CA MET A 81 20.23 -8.51 -22.71
C MET A 81 19.24 -8.89 -23.81
N LYS A 82 19.47 -8.46 -25.04
CA LYS A 82 18.67 -8.86 -26.21
C LYS A 82 18.73 -10.37 -26.39
N THR A 83 17.58 -11.00 -26.45
CA THR A 83 17.46 -12.42 -26.80
C THR A 83 17.89 -12.62 -28.27
N VAL A 84 18.79 -13.58 -28.52
CA VAL A 84 19.32 -13.89 -29.84
C VAL A 84 18.94 -15.33 -30.21
N ASP A 85 18.36 -15.52 -31.38
CA ASP A 85 18.07 -16.82 -31.96
C ASP A 85 19.08 -17.16 -33.05
N LYS A 86 19.69 -18.37 -33.02
CA LYS A 86 20.61 -18.88 -34.04
C LYS A 86 20.19 -20.26 -34.52
N GLN A 87 20.08 -20.41 -35.84
CA GLN A 87 19.82 -21.72 -36.44
C GLN A 87 21.10 -22.54 -36.51
N VAL A 88 20.98 -23.83 -36.18
CA VAL A 88 22.07 -24.82 -36.20
C VAL A 88 21.58 -26.09 -36.92
N THR A 89 22.48 -26.67 -37.72
CA THR A 89 22.21 -27.87 -38.53
C THR A 89 23.18 -29.00 -38.30
N ALA A 90 24.33 -28.72 -37.68
CA ALA A 90 25.40 -29.66 -37.40
C ALA A 90 26.27 -29.20 -36.22
N SER A 91 27.14 -30.05 -35.76
CA SER A 91 28.15 -29.68 -34.74
C SER A 91 28.95 -28.46 -35.18
N THR A 92 28.87 -27.41 -34.37
CA THR A 92 29.52 -26.13 -34.68
C THR A 92 29.90 -25.38 -33.40
N ARG A 93 30.76 -24.40 -33.52
CA ARG A 93 31.07 -23.46 -32.44
C ARG A 93 30.46 -22.11 -32.76
N ILE A 94 29.62 -21.61 -31.86
CA ILE A 94 28.96 -20.31 -31.99
C ILE A 94 29.41 -19.42 -30.84
N ASN A 95 30.25 -18.46 -31.15
CA ASN A 95 30.57 -17.38 -30.22
C ASN A 95 29.60 -16.23 -30.46
N LEU A 96 29.08 -15.66 -29.37
CA LEU A 96 28.08 -14.62 -29.41
C LEU A 96 28.49 -13.46 -28.51
N THR A 97 28.34 -12.24 -29.03
CA THR A 97 28.37 -11.02 -28.23
C THR A 97 26.92 -10.60 -27.98
N MET A 98 26.53 -10.58 -26.70
CA MET A 98 25.19 -10.13 -26.32
C MET A 98 25.22 -8.62 -26.11
N GLU A 99 24.31 -7.95 -26.77
CA GLU A 99 24.07 -6.52 -26.60
C GLU A 99 23.10 -6.35 -25.44
N ASN A 100 23.32 -5.30 -24.64
CA ASN A 100 22.29 -4.86 -23.71
C ASN A 100 20.98 -4.73 -24.47
N ASP A 101 19.91 -5.24 -23.92
CA ASP A 101 18.58 -4.91 -24.41
C ASP A 101 18.38 -3.42 -24.10
N ALA A 102 18.97 -2.60 -24.99
CA ALA A 102 18.80 -1.17 -25.04
C ALA A 102 17.45 -0.77 -25.68
N GLN A 103 16.44 -1.61 -25.66
CA GLN A 103 15.22 -1.15 -25.09
C GLN A 103 15.52 -0.85 -23.61
N MET A 104 16.21 0.28 -23.35
CA MET A 104 15.73 1.17 -22.31
C MET A 104 14.22 1.16 -22.58
N VAL A 105 13.47 0.41 -21.80
CA VAL A 105 12.09 0.77 -21.50
C VAL A 105 12.29 2.19 -21.02
N ASP A 106 12.10 3.14 -21.93
CA ASP A 106 12.16 4.57 -21.61
C ASP A 106 11.29 4.67 -20.39
N GLU A 107 11.90 4.79 -19.21
CA GLU A 107 11.15 4.81 -17.95
C GLU A 107 10.22 5.99 -18.06
N VAL A 108 8.99 5.65 -18.34
CA VAL A 108 7.95 6.60 -18.62
C VAL A 108 7.42 7.04 -17.27
N VAL A 109 7.59 8.29 -16.96
CA VAL A 109 7.12 8.88 -15.71
C VAL A 109 5.87 9.66 -16.02
N VAL A 110 4.81 9.39 -15.28
CA VAL A 110 3.63 10.25 -15.28
C VAL A 110 3.99 11.54 -14.57
N VAL A 111 4.10 12.60 -15.32
CA VAL A 111 4.41 13.94 -14.81
C VAL A 111 3.25 14.85 -15.17
N ALA A 112 2.66 15.44 -14.16
CA ALA A 112 1.55 16.38 -14.33
C ALA A 112 0.38 15.75 -15.11
N TYR A 113 -0.01 16.35 -16.21
CA TYR A 113 -1.15 15.95 -17.04
C TYR A 113 -0.70 15.15 -18.28
N GLY A 114 0.48 14.50 -18.23
CA GLY A 114 1.00 13.73 -19.37
C GLY A 114 2.06 12.70 -18.97
N VAL A 115 2.36 11.86 -19.91
CA VAL A 115 3.37 10.81 -19.79
C VAL A 115 4.63 11.33 -20.48
N ARG A 116 5.76 11.45 -19.77
CA ARG A 116 7.05 11.87 -20.33
C ARG A 116 8.12 10.80 -20.11
N LYS A 117 9.07 10.72 -21.01
CA LYS A 117 10.27 9.90 -20.80
C LYS A 117 11.10 10.52 -19.68
N LYS A 118 11.55 9.72 -18.71
CA LYS A 118 12.33 10.18 -17.54
C LYS A 118 13.52 11.05 -17.95
N GLY A 119 14.22 10.68 -19.02
CA GLY A 119 15.36 11.43 -19.56
C GLY A 119 15.03 12.79 -20.15
N THR A 120 13.76 13.13 -20.38
CA THR A 120 13.33 14.43 -20.92
C THR A 120 12.81 15.40 -19.85
N ILE A 121 12.76 14.96 -18.59
CA ILE A 121 12.30 15.79 -17.48
C ILE A 121 13.49 16.56 -16.92
N ALA A 122 13.44 17.89 -17.03
CA ALA A 122 14.43 18.77 -16.45
C ALA A 122 14.19 18.92 -14.92
N GLY A 123 14.39 17.85 -14.15
CA GLY A 123 14.16 17.88 -12.71
C GLY A 123 14.40 16.52 -12.05
N SER A 124 14.60 16.53 -10.72
CA SER A 124 14.78 15.30 -9.94
C SER A 124 13.43 14.63 -9.67
N VAL A 125 13.19 13.52 -10.34
CA VAL A 125 12.01 12.66 -10.14
C VAL A 125 12.46 11.31 -9.61
N SER A 126 11.85 10.86 -8.53
CA SER A 126 12.02 9.50 -8.01
C SER A 126 10.75 8.71 -8.26
N THR A 127 10.88 7.53 -8.86
CA THR A 127 9.74 6.63 -9.12
C THR A 127 9.88 5.36 -8.30
N VAL A 128 8.83 4.99 -7.60
CA VAL A 128 8.66 3.70 -6.90
C VAL A 128 7.63 2.89 -7.66
N ARG A 129 7.99 1.68 -8.08
CA ARG A 129 7.09 0.78 -8.80
C ARG A 129 6.34 -0.14 -7.86
N ALA A 130 5.22 -0.68 -8.34
CA ALA A 130 4.33 -1.58 -7.61
C ALA A 130 5.07 -2.77 -6.95
N GLU A 131 6.01 -3.38 -7.67
CA GLU A 131 6.69 -4.58 -7.21
C GLU A 131 7.43 -4.40 -5.87
N LYS A 132 7.87 -3.15 -5.57
CA LYS A 132 8.53 -2.83 -4.31
C LYS A 132 7.56 -2.68 -3.14
N MET A 133 6.29 -2.39 -3.42
CA MET A 133 5.26 -2.13 -2.40
C MET A 133 4.35 -3.34 -2.17
N GLU A 134 4.11 -4.16 -3.19
CA GLU A 134 3.17 -5.28 -3.15
C GLU A 134 3.46 -6.33 -2.08
N ASN A 135 4.72 -6.48 -1.68
CA ASN A 135 5.16 -7.48 -0.70
C ASN A 135 5.31 -6.91 0.71
N VAL A 136 5.02 -5.62 0.90
CA VAL A 136 5.08 -4.99 2.23
C VAL A 136 3.74 -5.19 2.93
N PRO A 137 3.68 -5.86 4.09
CA PRO A 137 2.45 -6.03 4.86
C PRO A 137 2.10 -4.71 5.56
N ALA A 138 1.49 -3.79 4.82
CA ALA A 138 1.12 -2.47 5.32
C ALA A 138 -0.38 -2.23 5.18
N ALA A 139 -0.99 -1.63 6.21
CA ALA A 139 -2.40 -1.24 6.20
C ALA A 139 -2.70 -0.21 5.10
N SER A 140 -1.74 0.67 4.84
CA SER A 140 -1.85 1.76 3.88
C SER A 140 -0.60 1.87 3.01
N PHE A 141 -0.74 2.49 1.84
CA PHE A 141 0.37 2.63 0.91
C PHE A 141 1.45 3.61 1.42
N ASP A 142 1.12 4.55 2.28
CA ASP A 142 2.07 5.46 2.90
C ASP A 142 3.10 4.71 3.76
N GLN A 143 2.65 3.73 4.54
CA GLN A 143 3.56 2.85 5.27
C GLN A 143 4.43 2.02 4.31
N ALA A 144 3.85 1.50 3.23
CA ALA A 144 4.59 0.75 2.20
C ALA A 144 5.62 1.63 1.45
N LEU A 145 5.43 2.95 1.44
CA LEU A 145 6.31 3.90 0.75
C LEU A 145 7.51 4.35 1.62
N GLN A 146 7.51 4.06 2.91
CA GLN A 146 8.56 4.47 3.83
C GLN A 146 9.93 3.93 3.38
N GLY A 147 10.91 4.84 3.22
CA GLY A 147 12.28 4.48 2.79
C GLY A 147 12.43 4.09 1.31
N GLN A 148 11.35 4.08 0.51
CA GLN A 148 11.39 3.64 -0.90
C GLN A 148 11.77 4.77 -1.89
N ALA A 149 11.57 6.03 -1.53
CA ALA A 149 11.81 7.17 -2.42
C ALA A 149 12.87 8.12 -1.83
N PRO A 150 14.05 8.29 -2.47
CA PRO A 150 15.04 9.25 -1.99
C PRO A 150 14.49 10.67 -1.91
N GLY A 151 14.69 11.34 -0.76
CA GLY A 151 14.24 12.71 -0.51
C GLY A 151 12.76 12.86 -0.15
N LEU A 152 12.02 11.77 -0.01
CA LEU A 152 10.71 11.68 0.61
C LEU A 152 10.88 11.09 2.02
N MET A 153 10.49 11.83 3.03
CA MET A 153 10.38 11.36 4.40
C MET A 153 8.92 11.00 4.67
N VAL A 154 8.70 9.77 5.11
CA VAL A 154 7.39 9.27 5.54
C VAL A 154 7.52 8.89 7.01
N MET A 155 6.76 9.55 7.88
CA MET A 155 6.82 9.37 9.32
C MET A 155 5.47 8.84 9.80
N SER A 156 5.45 7.58 10.26
CA SER A 156 4.31 7.04 10.98
C SER A 156 4.39 7.50 12.43
N GLY A 157 3.34 8.17 12.92
CA GLY A 157 3.35 8.79 14.24
C GLY A 157 3.17 7.83 15.41
N SER A 158 2.41 6.74 15.22
CA SER A 158 2.02 5.87 16.33
C SER A 158 2.16 4.37 16.06
N GLY A 159 2.31 3.92 14.82
CA GLY A 159 2.22 2.50 14.48
C GLY A 159 0.80 1.92 14.57
N GLU A 160 -0.21 2.74 14.90
CA GLU A 160 -1.62 2.36 14.87
C GLU A 160 -2.09 2.16 13.43
N PRO A 161 -2.80 1.07 13.10
CA PRO A 161 -3.10 0.71 11.72
C PRO A 161 -3.91 1.76 10.94
N SER A 162 -4.69 2.58 11.63
CA SER A 162 -5.60 3.58 11.04
C SER A 162 -4.98 4.98 10.89
N VAL A 163 -3.81 5.23 11.44
CA VAL A 163 -3.19 6.56 11.46
C VAL A 163 -2.35 6.75 10.21
N ALA A 164 -2.75 7.73 9.36
CA ALA A 164 -1.99 8.09 8.18
C ALA A 164 -0.61 8.67 8.56
N ALA A 165 0.42 8.30 7.81
CA ALA A 165 1.75 8.87 7.99
C ALA A 165 1.79 10.34 7.55
N SER A 166 2.70 11.11 8.14
CA SER A 166 3.03 12.45 7.65
C SER A 166 4.13 12.38 6.59
N PHE A 167 3.99 13.22 5.58
CA PHE A 167 4.90 13.27 4.44
C PHE A 167 5.65 14.57 4.38
N GLN A 168 6.94 14.49 4.05
CA GLN A 168 7.78 15.65 3.87
C GLN A 168 8.76 15.44 2.71
N ILE A 169 8.89 16.41 1.83
CA ILE A 169 9.85 16.40 0.72
C ILE A 169 10.90 17.49 0.98
N ARG A 170 12.18 17.06 1.08
CA ARG A 170 13.36 17.94 1.26
C ARG A 170 13.31 18.88 2.48
N GLY A 171 12.53 18.57 3.49
CA GLY A 171 12.48 19.33 4.74
C GLY A 171 11.29 20.26 4.86
N ILE A 172 11.32 21.13 5.88
CA ILE A 172 10.24 22.07 6.21
C ILE A 172 10.40 23.33 5.37
N ASN A 173 9.45 23.60 4.49
CA ASN A 173 9.45 24.78 3.60
C ASN A 173 8.58 25.92 4.12
N SER A 174 7.72 25.67 5.11
CA SER A 174 6.82 26.67 5.68
C SER A 174 6.66 26.47 7.18
N LEU A 175 6.63 27.56 7.93
CA LEU A 175 6.38 27.54 9.38
C LEU A 175 4.88 27.56 9.72
N SER A 176 4.02 28.01 8.81
CA SER A 176 2.59 28.23 9.08
C SER A 176 1.63 27.59 8.08
N SER A 177 2.08 27.26 6.87
CA SER A 177 1.19 26.78 5.78
C SER A 177 1.19 25.25 5.60
N GLY A 178 1.71 24.52 6.58
CA GLY A 178 1.86 23.06 6.49
C GLY A 178 3.07 22.62 5.64
N THR A 179 3.43 21.35 5.74
CA THR A 179 4.63 20.76 5.09
C THR A 179 4.29 19.61 4.16
N SER A 180 3.02 19.19 4.11
CA SER A 180 2.57 18.08 3.28
C SER A 180 2.67 18.41 1.78
N PRO A 181 3.20 17.48 0.96
CA PRO A 181 3.17 17.62 -0.49
C PRO A 181 1.76 17.57 -1.04
N LEU A 182 1.58 18.02 -2.28
CA LEU A 182 0.35 17.81 -3.04
C LEU A 182 0.30 16.36 -3.53
N PHE A 183 -0.83 15.69 -3.34
CA PHE A 183 -1.05 14.33 -3.83
C PHE A 183 -1.99 14.33 -5.02
N ILE A 184 -1.58 13.62 -6.08
CA ILE A 184 -2.36 13.47 -7.32
C ILE A 184 -2.58 11.99 -7.57
N LEU A 185 -3.83 11.55 -7.56
CA LEU A 185 -4.22 10.18 -7.87
C LEU A 185 -4.92 10.13 -9.25
N ASP A 186 -4.30 9.45 -10.22
CA ASP A 186 -4.79 9.36 -11.61
C ASP A 186 -5.16 10.74 -12.22
N GLY A 187 -4.39 11.78 -11.87
CA GLY A 187 -4.60 13.15 -12.33
C GLY A 187 -5.56 14.00 -11.50
N VAL A 188 -6.07 13.48 -10.37
CA VAL A 188 -6.99 14.20 -9.46
C VAL A 188 -6.28 14.55 -8.15
N PRO A 189 -6.35 15.81 -7.69
CA PRO A 189 -5.87 16.15 -6.35
C PRO A 189 -6.67 15.42 -5.26
N VAL A 190 -5.96 14.79 -4.32
CA VAL A 190 -6.55 14.05 -3.19
C VAL A 190 -5.90 14.46 -1.87
N SER A 191 -6.61 14.24 -0.77
CA SER A 191 -6.09 14.48 0.58
C SER A 191 -5.21 13.32 1.07
N SER A 192 -4.15 13.63 1.82
CA SER A 192 -3.34 12.62 2.51
C SER A 192 -4.15 11.80 3.54
N GLY A 193 -5.17 12.39 4.16
CA GLY A 193 -6.07 11.68 5.08
C GLY A 193 -6.91 10.58 4.44
N ASP A 194 -6.88 10.46 3.11
CA ASP A 194 -7.62 9.43 2.38
C ASP A 194 -6.75 8.24 1.96
N PHE A 195 -5.49 8.21 2.35
CA PHE A 195 -4.58 7.14 1.91
C PHE A 195 -4.92 5.76 2.43
N ASN A 196 -5.50 5.68 3.62
CA ASN A 196 -5.98 4.41 4.16
C ASN A 196 -7.09 3.78 3.30
N THR A 197 -7.81 4.60 2.49
CA THR A 197 -8.84 4.11 1.58
C THR A 197 -8.27 3.42 0.34
N LEU A 198 -6.98 3.61 0.02
CA LEU A 198 -6.33 3.04 -1.15
C LEU A 198 -5.71 1.68 -0.81
N ASN A 199 -5.98 0.70 -1.66
CA ASN A 199 -5.26 -0.57 -1.58
C ASN A 199 -3.87 -0.43 -2.24
N PRO A 200 -2.76 -0.69 -1.51
CA PRO A 200 -1.41 -0.64 -2.08
C PRO A 200 -1.24 -1.48 -3.36
N SER A 201 -1.93 -2.61 -3.43
CA SER A 201 -1.87 -3.51 -4.59
C SER A 201 -2.53 -2.96 -5.86
N ASP A 202 -3.37 -1.93 -5.77
CA ASP A 202 -3.97 -1.26 -6.94
C ASP A 202 -3.04 -0.23 -7.57
N ILE A 203 -1.92 0.09 -6.92
CA ILE A 203 -0.97 1.11 -7.37
C ILE A 203 -0.01 0.49 -8.38
N GLU A 204 0.20 1.14 -9.51
CA GLU A 204 1.18 0.80 -10.53
C GLU A 204 2.53 1.45 -10.25
N SER A 205 2.51 2.76 -9.94
CA SER A 205 3.71 3.52 -9.65
C SER A 205 3.42 4.78 -8.85
N ILE A 206 4.42 5.24 -8.11
CA ILE A 206 4.41 6.51 -7.41
C ILE A 206 5.62 7.33 -7.85
N SER A 207 5.37 8.53 -8.36
CA SER A 207 6.40 9.46 -8.79
C SER A 207 6.46 10.67 -7.86
N VAL A 208 7.62 10.95 -7.30
CA VAL A 208 7.85 12.08 -6.38
C VAL A 208 8.58 13.19 -7.13
N LEU A 209 7.88 14.31 -7.34
CA LEU A 209 8.38 15.50 -8.00
C LEU A 209 8.90 16.46 -6.92
N LYS A 210 10.20 16.75 -6.96
CA LYS A 210 10.89 17.46 -5.87
C LYS A 210 11.34 18.86 -6.24
N ASP A 211 11.47 19.15 -7.53
CA ASP A 211 12.02 20.41 -8.03
C ASP A 211 10.93 21.32 -8.58
N ALA A 212 11.12 22.63 -8.45
CA ALA A 212 10.18 23.63 -8.93
C ALA A 212 9.88 23.49 -10.44
N SER A 213 10.85 23.07 -11.25
CA SER A 213 10.66 22.83 -12.68
C SER A 213 9.65 21.71 -12.99
N SER A 214 9.57 20.69 -12.14
CA SER A 214 8.63 19.59 -12.29
C SER A 214 7.28 19.82 -11.60
N THR A 215 7.24 20.73 -10.60
CA THR A 215 6.05 21.02 -9.80
C THR A 215 5.31 22.28 -10.23
N SER A 216 5.94 23.18 -10.98
CA SER A 216 5.39 24.48 -11.38
C SER A 216 4.02 24.41 -12.06
N ILE A 217 3.76 23.35 -12.79
CA ILE A 217 2.50 23.11 -13.50
C ILE A 217 1.30 22.91 -12.55
N TYR A 218 1.56 22.58 -11.28
CA TYR A 218 0.53 22.45 -10.24
C TYR A 218 0.34 23.73 -9.41
N GLY A 219 1.06 24.81 -9.77
CA GLY A 219 0.96 26.12 -9.13
C GLY A 219 1.44 26.14 -7.68
N ALA A 220 0.97 27.11 -6.89
CA ALA A 220 1.38 27.34 -5.51
C ALA A 220 1.10 26.15 -4.56
N ARG A 221 0.11 25.32 -4.86
CA ARG A 221 -0.21 24.12 -4.07
C ARG A 221 0.94 23.10 -4.03
N ALA A 222 1.81 23.13 -5.02
CA ALA A 222 2.93 22.23 -5.17
C ALA A 222 4.23 22.74 -4.53
N ALA A 223 4.17 23.81 -3.73
CA ALA A 223 5.34 24.41 -3.09
C ALA A 223 6.14 23.42 -2.22
N ASN A 224 5.47 22.44 -1.61
CA ASN A 224 6.07 21.37 -0.81
C ASN A 224 6.41 20.11 -1.62
N GLY A 225 6.38 20.19 -2.97
CA GLY A 225 6.53 19.03 -3.86
C GLY A 225 5.21 18.35 -4.20
N VAL A 226 5.28 17.36 -5.10
CA VAL A 226 4.10 16.61 -5.57
C VAL A 226 4.39 15.12 -5.53
N VAL A 227 3.43 14.34 -5.06
CA VAL A 227 3.42 12.88 -5.13
C VAL A 227 2.32 12.46 -6.12
N VAL A 228 2.74 11.93 -7.27
CA VAL A 228 1.82 11.45 -8.32
C VAL A 228 1.67 9.95 -8.17
N ILE A 229 0.45 9.50 -7.95
CA ILE A 229 0.07 8.11 -7.77
C ILE A 229 -0.68 7.66 -9.02
N THR A 230 -0.17 6.63 -9.67
CA THR A 230 -0.79 6.01 -10.84
C THR A 230 -1.27 4.62 -10.47
N THR A 231 -2.50 4.31 -10.84
CA THR A 231 -3.09 3.01 -10.54
C THR A 231 -3.04 2.06 -11.71
N LYS A 232 -3.12 0.77 -11.41
CA LYS A 232 -3.04 -0.31 -12.39
C LYS A 232 -4.11 -0.20 -13.46
N ARG A 233 -3.71 -0.52 -14.68
CA ARG A 233 -4.54 -0.63 -15.88
C ARG A 233 -4.52 -2.06 -16.40
N GLY A 234 -5.31 -2.36 -17.43
CA GLY A 234 -5.26 -3.66 -18.09
C GLY A 234 -3.94 -3.89 -18.80
N LEU A 235 -3.50 -5.12 -18.81
CA LEU A 235 -2.31 -5.58 -19.53
C LEU A 235 -2.71 -6.17 -20.88
N ALA A 236 -1.89 -5.95 -21.90
CA ALA A 236 -2.07 -6.54 -23.24
C ALA A 236 -1.80 -8.06 -23.15
N LEU A 237 -2.85 -8.84 -23.01
CA LEU A 237 -2.83 -10.28 -22.84
C LEU A 237 -3.88 -10.93 -23.74
N ASP A 238 -3.61 -12.14 -24.23
CA ASP A 238 -4.55 -12.91 -25.06
C ASP A 238 -5.85 -13.23 -24.30
N LYS A 239 -5.75 -13.46 -23.00
CA LYS A 239 -6.89 -13.76 -22.10
C LYS A 239 -6.87 -12.84 -20.89
N ALA A 240 -8.03 -12.64 -20.27
CA ALA A 240 -8.11 -11.92 -19.00
C ALA A 240 -7.28 -12.66 -17.94
N LYS A 241 -6.43 -11.90 -17.23
CA LYS A 241 -5.65 -12.40 -16.11
C LYS A 241 -6.45 -12.17 -14.84
N VAL A 242 -6.77 -13.26 -14.14
CA VAL A 242 -7.34 -13.24 -12.79
C VAL A 242 -6.19 -13.48 -11.81
N THR A 243 -6.07 -12.62 -10.83
CA THR A 243 -5.07 -12.75 -9.75
C THR A 243 -5.81 -12.81 -8.42
N PHE A 244 -5.51 -13.81 -7.63
CA PHE A 244 -5.90 -13.90 -6.24
C PHE A 244 -4.65 -13.78 -5.37
N ARG A 245 -4.69 -12.91 -4.37
CA ARG A 245 -3.60 -12.71 -3.42
C ARG A 245 -4.15 -12.81 -2.01
N THR A 246 -3.43 -13.50 -1.14
CA THR A 246 -3.69 -13.51 0.29
C THR A 246 -2.41 -13.22 1.05
N GLN A 247 -2.53 -12.49 2.13
CA GLN A 247 -1.44 -12.16 3.03
C GLN A 247 -1.94 -12.31 4.46
N LEU A 248 -1.27 -13.16 5.22
CA LEU A 248 -1.55 -13.38 6.64
C LEU A 248 -0.30 -13.00 7.42
N GLY A 249 -0.47 -12.32 8.52
CA GLY A 249 0.63 -11.86 9.35
C GLY A 249 0.26 -11.75 10.81
N ILE A 250 1.28 -11.60 11.63
CA ILE A 250 1.16 -11.31 13.05
C ILE A 250 2.05 -10.10 13.33
N SER A 251 1.46 -9.09 13.95
CA SER A 251 2.18 -7.91 14.43
C SER A 251 2.37 -8.03 15.94
N GLN A 252 3.52 -7.58 16.41
CA GLN A 252 3.84 -7.50 17.83
C GLN A 252 4.59 -6.20 18.11
N LEU A 253 4.63 -5.79 19.36
CA LEU A 253 5.43 -4.65 19.77
C LEU A 253 6.90 -4.92 19.42
N ALA A 254 7.54 -4.01 18.68
CA ALA A 254 8.97 -4.09 18.45
C ALA A 254 9.69 -3.98 19.80
N GLN A 255 10.50 -4.98 20.12
CA GLN A 255 11.27 -4.95 21.36
C GLN A 255 12.18 -3.72 21.36
N ASP A 256 11.97 -2.84 22.32
CA ASP A 256 12.88 -1.75 22.62
C ASP A 256 13.94 -2.21 23.62
N LYS A 257 14.99 -1.41 23.80
CA LYS A 257 15.98 -1.59 24.86
C LYS A 257 15.43 -1.21 26.25
N TRP A 258 14.14 -0.88 26.31
CA TRP A 258 13.44 -0.52 27.53
C TRP A 258 13.02 -1.78 28.28
N ASN A 259 13.58 -1.98 29.47
CA ASN A 259 13.13 -2.98 30.42
C ASN A 259 12.43 -2.29 31.59
N GLN A 260 11.19 -2.68 31.86
CA GLN A 260 10.50 -2.23 33.07
C GLN A 260 11.13 -2.89 34.29
N MET A 261 11.17 -2.15 35.37
CA MET A 261 11.52 -2.72 36.68
C MET A 261 10.43 -3.72 37.08
N ASN A 262 10.83 -4.89 37.52
CA ASN A 262 9.94 -5.79 38.27
C ASN A 262 9.64 -5.24 39.68
N THR A 263 8.75 -5.88 40.38
CA THR A 263 8.30 -5.42 41.72
C THR A 263 9.45 -5.29 42.70
N GLU A 264 10.38 -6.23 42.75
CA GLU A 264 11.52 -6.17 43.65
C GLU A 264 12.48 -5.02 43.31
N GLU A 265 12.81 -4.86 42.04
CA GLU A 265 13.65 -3.76 41.56
C GLU A 265 13.01 -2.40 41.88
N ARG A 266 11.70 -2.31 41.68
CA ARG A 266 10.95 -1.09 41.98
C ARG A 266 10.93 -0.77 43.48
N ILE A 267 10.72 -1.76 44.33
CA ILE A 267 10.77 -1.60 45.80
C ILE A 267 12.17 -1.17 46.27
N LEU A 268 13.22 -1.76 45.70
CA LEU A 268 14.60 -1.36 46.00
C LEU A 268 14.85 0.10 45.61
N PHE A 269 14.46 0.47 44.43
CA PHE A 269 14.57 1.86 43.94
C PHE A 269 13.82 2.83 44.86
N GLU A 270 12.57 2.54 45.22
CA GLU A 270 11.76 3.42 46.08
C GLU A 270 12.36 3.61 47.48
N LYS A 271 12.96 2.57 48.04
CA LYS A 271 13.68 2.66 49.32
C LYS A 271 14.92 3.55 49.21
N GLU A 272 15.66 3.41 48.12
CA GLU A 272 16.89 4.17 47.88
C GLU A 272 16.63 5.67 47.70
N VAL A 273 15.53 6.01 47.02
CA VAL A 273 15.13 7.43 46.76
C VAL A 273 14.21 8.01 47.85
N GLY A 274 13.89 7.25 48.92
CA GLY A 274 13.09 7.71 50.05
C GLY A 274 11.58 7.86 49.75
N LEU A 275 11.05 7.08 48.79
CA LEU A 275 9.63 7.02 48.44
C LEU A 275 8.89 5.87 49.15
N ASP A 276 9.48 5.30 50.19
CA ASP A 276 9.02 4.11 50.89
C ASP A 276 8.03 4.38 52.02
N LYS A 277 7.80 5.64 52.39
CA LYS A 277 6.97 6.01 53.55
C LYS A 277 5.51 5.57 53.36
N GLY A 278 5.04 4.74 54.33
CA GLY A 278 3.63 4.32 54.42
C GLY A 278 3.25 3.18 53.49
N LYS A 279 4.22 2.49 52.87
CA LYS A 279 3.95 1.35 51.96
C LYS A 279 4.18 0.03 52.69
N ASP A 280 3.24 -0.91 52.54
CA ASP A 280 3.38 -2.31 52.95
C ASP A 280 3.98 -3.13 51.80
N TYR A 281 5.30 -3.23 51.80
CA TYR A 281 6.02 -3.97 50.75
C TYR A 281 5.81 -5.48 50.80
N ASP A 282 5.45 -6.07 51.93
CA ASP A 282 5.16 -7.50 52.01
C ASP A 282 3.84 -7.84 51.30
N LEU A 283 2.91 -6.91 51.33
CA LEU A 283 1.68 -7.00 50.52
C LEU A 283 1.97 -6.76 49.02
N LEU A 284 2.73 -5.73 48.68
CA LEU A 284 3.03 -5.35 47.32
C LEU A 284 3.83 -6.42 46.53
N ARG A 285 4.71 -7.15 47.23
CA ARG A 285 5.49 -8.26 46.64
C ARG A 285 4.66 -9.44 46.13
N LYS A 286 3.38 -9.52 46.49
CA LYS A 286 2.47 -10.57 46.02
C LYS A 286 2.09 -10.41 44.54
N THR A 287 2.35 -9.25 43.96
CA THR A 287 2.00 -8.90 42.60
C THR A 287 3.24 -8.45 41.84
N ASP A 288 3.39 -8.94 40.61
CA ASP A 288 4.43 -8.53 39.67
C ASP A 288 3.86 -8.53 38.26
N ILE A 289 3.47 -7.37 37.78
CA ILE A 289 2.78 -7.18 36.51
C ILE A 289 3.73 -6.53 35.50
N ASN A 290 3.94 -7.20 34.36
CA ASN A 290 4.53 -6.58 33.21
C ASN A 290 3.44 -5.82 32.44
N TRP A 291 3.40 -4.51 32.57
CA TRP A 291 2.37 -3.68 31.96
C TRP A 291 2.44 -3.65 30.41
N LEU A 292 3.59 -3.99 29.81
CA LEU A 292 3.68 -4.17 28.35
C LEU A 292 2.77 -5.32 27.89
N ASP A 293 2.82 -6.47 28.60
CA ASP A 293 2.01 -7.65 28.28
C ASP A 293 0.51 -7.41 28.55
N VAL A 294 0.20 -6.46 29.46
CA VAL A 294 -1.19 -6.12 29.83
C VAL A 294 -1.85 -5.24 28.78
N VAL A 295 -1.15 -4.24 28.24
CA VAL A 295 -1.75 -3.21 27.38
C VAL A 295 -1.48 -3.41 25.91
N PHE A 296 -0.56 -4.31 25.54
CA PHE A 296 -0.27 -4.66 24.16
C PHE A 296 -0.63 -6.12 23.85
N ASN A 297 -0.99 -6.36 22.60
CA ASN A 297 -1.28 -7.68 22.08
C ASN A 297 0.01 -8.34 21.59
N ASP A 298 0.34 -9.52 22.09
CA ASP A 298 1.50 -10.29 21.62
C ASP A 298 1.37 -10.79 20.19
N LYS A 299 0.14 -10.92 19.70
CA LYS A 299 -0.20 -11.52 18.40
C LYS A 299 -1.36 -10.78 17.77
N ALA A 300 -1.14 -9.54 17.37
CA ALA A 300 -2.12 -8.79 16.60
C ALA A 300 -2.19 -9.36 15.17
N MET A 301 -3.34 -9.93 14.81
CA MET A 301 -3.55 -10.59 13.52
C MET A 301 -3.68 -9.58 12.39
N LEU A 302 -3.13 -9.94 11.22
CA LEU A 302 -3.32 -9.22 9.96
C LEU A 302 -3.79 -10.19 8.89
N GLN A 303 -4.86 -9.83 8.20
CA GLN A 303 -5.42 -10.59 7.10
C GLN A 303 -5.70 -9.65 5.92
N ASN A 304 -5.25 -10.04 4.74
CA ASN A 304 -5.48 -9.30 3.51
C ASN A 304 -5.84 -10.28 2.39
N TYR A 305 -6.98 -10.08 1.77
CA TYR A 305 -7.49 -10.88 0.66
C TYR A 305 -7.82 -9.98 -0.51
N GLU A 306 -7.28 -10.31 -1.67
CA GLU A 306 -7.48 -9.53 -2.88
C GLU A 306 -7.81 -10.42 -4.06
N VAL A 307 -8.73 -9.98 -4.88
CA VAL A 307 -8.99 -10.53 -6.20
C VAL A 307 -8.93 -9.41 -7.22
N SER A 308 -8.24 -9.63 -8.34
CA SER A 308 -8.22 -8.67 -9.44
C SER A 308 -8.33 -9.36 -10.79
N VAL A 309 -8.92 -8.64 -11.74
CA VAL A 309 -9.08 -9.08 -13.14
C VAL A 309 -8.64 -7.95 -14.04
N ASN A 310 -7.75 -8.23 -14.98
CA ASN A 310 -7.28 -7.22 -15.92
C ASN A 310 -7.06 -7.78 -17.33
N ARG A 311 -7.25 -6.93 -18.32
CA ARG A 311 -6.93 -7.19 -19.72
C ARG A 311 -6.93 -5.89 -20.51
N ALA A 312 -6.09 -5.81 -21.53
CA ALA A 312 -6.19 -4.82 -22.59
C ALA A 312 -6.32 -5.51 -23.94
N THR A 313 -7.23 -5.02 -24.75
CA THR A 313 -7.44 -5.34 -26.16
C THR A 313 -7.25 -4.06 -26.97
N ASP A 314 -7.35 -4.15 -28.31
CA ASP A 314 -7.25 -2.97 -29.18
C ASP A 314 -8.31 -1.89 -28.89
N ARG A 315 -9.46 -2.28 -28.31
CA ARG A 315 -10.59 -1.37 -28.05
C ARG A 315 -10.92 -1.16 -26.59
N LEU A 316 -10.63 -2.13 -25.73
CA LEU A 316 -11.02 -2.10 -24.32
C LEU A 316 -9.81 -2.44 -23.44
N ASN A 317 -9.53 -1.57 -22.49
CA ASN A 317 -8.57 -1.79 -21.44
C ASN A 317 -9.31 -1.71 -20.10
N TYR A 318 -9.18 -2.72 -19.24
CA TYR A 318 -9.82 -2.70 -17.94
C TYR A 318 -8.98 -3.37 -16.85
N TYR A 319 -9.15 -2.85 -15.66
CA TYR A 319 -8.66 -3.41 -14.40
C TYR A 319 -9.78 -3.29 -13.37
N VAL A 320 -10.14 -4.40 -12.73
CA VAL A 320 -11.13 -4.45 -11.64
C VAL A 320 -10.52 -5.21 -10.49
N SER A 321 -10.63 -4.68 -9.28
CA SER A 321 -10.17 -5.34 -8.06
C SER A 321 -11.18 -5.23 -6.94
N GLY A 322 -11.12 -6.20 -6.02
CA GLY A 322 -11.79 -6.18 -4.73
C GLY A 322 -10.81 -6.61 -3.65
N ASN A 323 -10.81 -5.89 -2.53
CA ASN A 323 -9.91 -6.13 -1.41
C ASN A 323 -10.66 -6.10 -0.09
N PHE A 324 -10.34 -7.04 0.78
CA PHE A 324 -10.68 -7.07 2.19
C PHE A 324 -9.39 -7.07 3.00
N PHE A 325 -9.26 -6.13 3.91
CA PHE A 325 -8.14 -5.98 4.82
C PHE A 325 -8.67 -5.88 6.26
N ASP A 326 -8.09 -6.66 7.17
CA ASP A 326 -8.42 -6.67 8.60
C ASP A 326 -7.13 -6.79 9.40
N GLN A 327 -6.90 -5.84 10.29
CA GLN A 327 -5.71 -5.81 11.14
C GLN A 327 -6.08 -5.41 12.55
N ASP A 328 -5.80 -6.29 13.50
CA ASP A 328 -5.79 -5.93 14.91
C ASP A 328 -4.62 -4.99 15.20
N GLY A 329 -4.84 -4.01 16.06
CA GLY A 329 -3.74 -3.18 16.54
C GLY A 329 -2.90 -3.88 17.60
N ILE A 330 -1.64 -3.51 17.71
CA ILE A 330 -0.76 -3.99 18.79
C ILE A 330 -1.18 -3.45 20.14
N ALA A 331 -1.77 -2.25 20.22
CA ALA A 331 -2.38 -1.73 21.44
C ALA A 331 -3.79 -2.29 21.59
N GLN A 332 -4.17 -2.72 22.82
CA GLN A 332 -5.54 -3.18 23.09
C GLN A 332 -6.57 -2.09 22.78
N GLY A 333 -7.70 -2.48 22.20
CA GLY A 333 -8.78 -1.56 21.78
C GLY A 333 -8.48 -0.78 20.51
N SER A 334 -7.51 -1.20 19.71
CA SER A 334 -7.26 -0.65 18.37
C SER A 334 -7.41 -1.71 17.29
N GLY A 335 -7.92 -1.31 16.13
CA GLY A 335 -8.11 -2.17 14.98
C GLY A 335 -8.50 -1.40 13.74
N PHE A 336 -8.29 -2.00 12.58
CA PHE A 336 -8.60 -1.40 11.29
C PHE A 336 -9.13 -2.45 10.32
N ARG A 337 -10.33 -2.22 9.78
CA ARG A 337 -10.94 -3.06 8.75
C ARG A 337 -11.32 -2.23 7.54
N ARG A 338 -10.97 -2.71 6.35
CA ARG A 338 -11.27 -2.02 5.09
C ARG A 338 -11.84 -2.98 4.06
N TYR A 339 -12.90 -2.52 3.38
CA TYR A 339 -13.42 -3.09 2.15
C TYR A 339 -13.17 -2.08 1.03
N ASN A 340 -12.51 -2.50 -0.03
CA ASN A 340 -12.18 -1.65 -1.17
C ASN A 340 -12.55 -2.32 -2.48
N MET A 341 -13.13 -1.55 -3.40
CA MET A 341 -13.36 -1.96 -4.78
C MET A 341 -12.81 -0.89 -5.72
N ARG A 342 -12.13 -1.32 -6.77
CA ARG A 342 -11.64 -0.45 -7.82
C ARG A 342 -12.04 -0.94 -9.19
N ALA A 343 -12.40 0.00 -10.09
CA ALA A 343 -12.68 -0.26 -11.49
C ALA A 343 -12.06 0.84 -12.36
N ASN A 344 -11.12 0.46 -13.21
CA ASN A 344 -10.53 1.31 -14.23
C ASN A 344 -10.90 0.74 -15.60
N ALA A 345 -11.44 1.55 -16.49
CA ALA A 345 -11.80 1.13 -17.82
C ALA A 345 -11.54 2.23 -18.83
N ASP A 346 -10.93 1.87 -19.95
CA ASP A 346 -10.68 2.73 -21.11
C ASP A 346 -11.27 2.09 -22.36
N VAL A 347 -12.07 2.82 -23.11
CA VAL A 347 -12.69 2.38 -24.36
C VAL A 347 -12.21 3.28 -25.51
N LYS A 348 -11.58 2.68 -26.50
CA LYS A 348 -11.28 3.33 -27.77
C LYS A 348 -12.52 3.29 -28.66
N ALA A 349 -13.36 4.33 -28.51
CA ALA A 349 -14.64 4.41 -29.25
C ALA A 349 -14.42 4.59 -30.76
N SER A 350 -13.34 5.29 -31.16
CA SER A 350 -12.88 5.43 -32.52
C SER A 350 -11.36 5.63 -32.57
N ASN A 351 -10.78 5.81 -33.77
CA ASN A 351 -9.34 6.08 -33.88
C ASN A 351 -8.91 7.44 -33.32
N TRP A 352 -9.85 8.35 -33.14
CA TRP A 352 -9.62 9.71 -32.66
C TRP A 352 -10.25 9.97 -31.26
N LEU A 353 -11.10 9.05 -30.72
CA LEU A 353 -11.81 9.23 -29.47
C LEU A 353 -11.58 8.04 -28.54
N LYS A 354 -11.06 8.33 -27.35
CA LYS A 354 -10.96 7.44 -26.20
C LYS A 354 -11.77 8.02 -25.06
N VAL A 355 -12.56 7.20 -24.39
CA VAL A 355 -13.27 7.54 -23.16
C VAL A 355 -12.87 6.57 -22.08
N GLY A 356 -12.85 7.03 -20.84
CA GLY A 356 -12.46 6.15 -19.75
C GLY A 356 -12.94 6.64 -18.39
N THR A 357 -12.83 5.74 -17.43
CA THR A 357 -13.18 5.98 -16.04
C THR A 357 -12.17 5.34 -15.10
N THR A 358 -11.97 5.96 -13.93
CA THR A 358 -11.37 5.34 -12.77
C THR A 358 -12.27 5.55 -11.58
N SER A 359 -12.62 4.48 -10.88
CA SER A 359 -13.52 4.57 -9.75
C SER A 359 -13.01 3.70 -8.61
N THR A 360 -13.03 4.26 -7.41
CA THR A 360 -12.71 3.55 -6.17
C THR A 360 -13.84 3.79 -5.18
N VAL A 361 -14.29 2.72 -4.54
CA VAL A 361 -15.24 2.76 -3.42
C VAL A 361 -14.57 2.06 -2.26
N SER A 362 -14.58 2.69 -1.08
CA SER A 362 -13.99 2.13 0.14
C SER A 362 -14.91 2.35 1.32
N TYR A 363 -14.95 1.35 2.20
CA TYR A 363 -15.51 1.44 3.54
C TYR A 363 -14.43 1.06 4.55
N GLU A 364 -14.27 1.88 5.59
CA GLU A 364 -13.36 1.66 6.70
C GLU A 364 -14.13 1.61 8.01
N ASP A 365 -13.76 0.66 8.86
CA ASP A 365 -14.17 0.56 10.26
C ASP A 365 -12.91 0.61 11.11
N ILE A 366 -12.83 1.60 11.99
CA ILE A 366 -11.64 1.94 12.75
C ILE A 366 -11.99 1.91 14.23
N GLU A 367 -11.33 1.05 14.98
CA GLU A 367 -11.30 1.09 16.43
C GLU A 367 -9.99 1.76 16.83
N GLN A 368 -10.08 2.86 17.57
CA GLN A 368 -8.92 3.65 17.93
C GLN A 368 -8.61 3.50 19.41
N ALA A 369 -7.39 3.03 19.72
CA ALA A 369 -6.87 3.16 21.06
C ALA A 369 -6.69 4.65 21.36
N GLN A 370 -7.28 5.13 22.44
CA GLN A 370 -7.06 6.51 22.84
C GLN A 370 -5.59 6.69 23.22
N THR A 371 -4.84 7.39 22.40
CA THR A 371 -3.45 7.75 22.64
C THR A 371 -3.32 9.16 23.22
N GLY A 372 -4.43 9.69 23.78
CA GLY A 372 -4.55 11.06 24.25
C GLY A 372 -3.37 11.49 25.11
N GLU A 373 -2.88 12.68 24.83
CA GLU A 373 -1.79 13.31 25.52
C GLU A 373 -2.06 13.36 27.04
N TYR A 374 -1.07 12.94 27.83
CA TYR A 374 -0.98 13.15 29.29
C TYR A 374 -1.93 12.38 30.21
N THR A 375 -2.57 11.31 29.76
CA THR A 375 -3.27 10.43 30.69
C THR A 375 -2.45 9.16 30.94
N SER A 376 -2.19 8.82 32.22
CA SER A 376 -1.45 7.62 32.61
C SER A 376 -2.14 6.30 32.26
N VAL A 377 -3.35 6.37 31.69
CA VAL A 377 -4.22 5.22 31.42
C VAL A 377 -4.24 4.77 29.97
N THR A 378 -3.66 5.53 29.04
CA THR A 378 -3.54 5.08 27.64
C THR A 378 -2.53 3.93 27.54
N PRO A 379 -2.62 3.03 26.54
CA PRO A 379 -1.72 1.86 26.46
C PRO A 379 -0.23 2.22 26.59
N ILE A 380 0.23 3.22 25.84
CA ILE A 380 1.63 3.65 25.88
C ILE A 380 1.99 4.24 27.24
N SER A 381 1.14 5.14 27.76
CA SER A 381 1.42 5.75 29.08
C SER A 381 1.35 4.73 30.20
N ALA A 382 0.40 3.80 30.17
CA ALA A 382 0.28 2.75 31.17
C ALA A 382 1.51 1.85 31.19
N SER A 383 2.05 1.47 30.05
CA SER A 383 3.27 0.68 29.97
C SER A 383 4.50 1.36 30.61
N HIS A 384 4.49 2.69 30.77
CA HIS A 384 5.60 3.45 31.34
C HIS A 384 5.37 3.90 32.79
N PHE A 385 4.12 4.21 33.15
CA PHE A 385 3.81 4.87 34.43
C PHE A 385 3.16 3.97 35.48
N MET A 386 2.63 2.80 35.05
CA MET A 386 2.03 1.88 36.02
C MET A 386 3.10 1.12 36.82
N MET A 387 2.83 0.91 38.10
CA MET A 387 3.75 0.19 38.96
C MET A 387 3.57 -1.33 38.80
N PRO A 388 4.65 -2.11 38.82
CA PRO A 388 4.58 -3.56 38.61
C PRO A 388 3.79 -4.28 39.70
N TYR A 389 3.67 -3.69 40.88
CA TYR A 389 2.90 -4.25 42.01
C TYR A 389 1.42 -3.82 42.00
N TRP A 390 0.92 -3.11 40.97
CA TRP A 390 -0.51 -2.80 40.82
C TRP A 390 -1.22 -3.89 40.04
N ASN A 391 -2.24 -4.53 40.65
CA ASN A 391 -2.98 -5.60 40.04
C ASN A 391 -4.22 -5.07 39.28
N PRO A 392 -4.32 -5.23 37.96
CA PRO A 392 -5.49 -4.76 37.22
C PRO A 392 -6.69 -5.72 37.22
N TYR A 393 -6.60 -6.87 37.91
CA TYR A 393 -7.60 -7.92 37.89
C TYR A 393 -8.17 -8.24 39.27
N ASN A 394 -9.43 -8.69 39.26
CA ASN A 394 -10.08 -9.30 40.42
C ASN A 394 -9.58 -10.75 40.62
N GLU A 395 -9.93 -11.37 41.74
CA GLU A 395 -9.58 -12.76 42.04
C GLU A 395 -10.15 -13.77 41.04
N ASP A 396 -11.28 -13.46 40.39
CA ASP A 396 -11.92 -14.27 39.36
C ASP A 396 -11.29 -14.06 37.96
N GLY A 397 -10.28 -13.20 37.85
CA GLY A 397 -9.61 -12.86 36.58
C GLY A 397 -10.32 -11.79 35.75
N SER A 398 -11.46 -11.27 36.21
CA SER A 398 -12.11 -10.12 35.56
C SER A 398 -11.32 -8.83 35.76
N ILE A 399 -11.48 -7.84 34.87
CA ILE A 399 -10.85 -6.53 35.02
C ILE A 399 -11.42 -5.84 36.26
N ALA A 400 -10.56 -5.45 37.18
CA ALA A 400 -10.94 -4.70 38.37
C ALA A 400 -11.37 -3.29 37.99
N SER A 401 -12.51 -2.85 38.50
CA SER A 401 -12.89 -1.45 38.41
C SER A 401 -11.92 -0.60 39.26
N THR A 402 -11.68 0.62 38.85
CA THR A 402 -10.82 1.56 39.57
C THR A 402 -11.25 1.75 41.03
N LYS A 403 -12.51 1.44 41.39
CA LYS A 403 -13.04 1.54 42.74
C LYS A 403 -13.04 0.22 43.53
N ASP A 404 -12.68 -0.88 42.89
CA ASP A 404 -12.62 -2.18 43.54
C ASP A 404 -11.40 -2.26 44.45
N ASP A 405 -11.52 -2.94 45.57
CA ASP A 405 -10.42 -3.17 46.53
C ASP A 405 -9.27 -3.97 45.88
N SER A 406 -9.56 -4.72 44.83
CA SER A 406 -8.58 -5.48 44.03
C SER A 406 -7.63 -4.57 43.25
N TRP A 407 -8.07 -3.35 42.88
CA TRP A 407 -7.22 -2.36 42.25
C TRP A 407 -6.34 -1.68 43.30
N THR A 408 -5.06 -1.98 43.29
CA THR A 408 -4.10 -1.46 44.27
C THR A 408 -3.40 -0.18 43.85
N GLY A 409 -3.70 0.32 42.62
CA GLY A 409 -3.09 1.53 42.08
C GLY A 409 -3.73 2.83 42.62
N THR A 410 -2.98 3.93 42.52
CA THR A 410 -3.44 5.27 42.92
C THR A 410 -4.19 6.01 41.80
N ASN A 411 -4.00 5.59 40.57
CA ASN A 411 -4.64 6.13 39.36
C ASN A 411 -5.78 5.21 38.88
N GLN A 412 -6.43 5.60 37.79
CA GLN A 412 -7.41 4.73 37.13
C GLN A 412 -6.75 3.45 36.62
N ASN A 413 -7.46 2.33 36.71
CA ASN A 413 -7.03 1.09 36.10
C ASN A 413 -7.09 1.25 34.54
N PRO A 414 -5.96 1.10 33.84
CA PRO A 414 -5.91 1.29 32.39
C PRO A 414 -6.84 0.38 31.60
N LEU A 415 -6.98 -0.89 32.03
CA LEU A 415 -7.88 -1.84 31.38
C LEU A 415 -9.35 -1.47 31.55
N ASP A 416 -9.74 -1.04 32.77
CA ASP A 416 -11.08 -0.54 33.06
C ASP A 416 -11.38 0.70 32.21
N TRP A 417 -10.42 1.60 32.12
CA TRP A 417 -10.55 2.80 31.30
C TRP A 417 -10.71 2.49 29.81
N MET A 418 -9.84 1.67 29.21
CA MET A 418 -9.90 1.30 27.79
C MET A 418 -11.21 0.61 27.44
N ARG A 419 -11.66 -0.34 28.27
CA ARG A 419 -12.91 -1.07 28.07
C ARG A 419 -14.13 -0.15 28.09
N ASN A 420 -14.15 0.85 28.97
CA ASN A 420 -15.31 1.68 29.23
C ASN A 420 -15.34 3.00 28.45
N ASN A 421 -14.30 3.29 27.66
CA ASN A 421 -14.20 4.50 26.86
C ASN A 421 -13.86 4.20 25.38
N PRO A 422 -14.68 3.41 24.65
CA PRO A 422 -14.42 3.07 23.27
C PRO A 422 -14.54 4.28 22.34
N VAL A 423 -13.64 4.33 21.36
CA VAL A 423 -13.67 5.30 20.26
C VAL A 423 -13.61 4.55 18.93
N SER A 424 -14.56 4.84 18.05
CA SER A 424 -14.56 4.24 16.71
C SER A 424 -14.95 5.25 15.64
N TYR A 425 -14.52 4.98 14.42
CA TYR A 425 -14.83 5.76 13.24
C TYR A 425 -15.28 4.83 12.13
N LYS A 426 -16.26 5.29 11.34
CA LYS A 426 -16.66 4.66 10.08
C LYS A 426 -16.50 5.67 8.97
N LYS A 427 -15.79 5.27 7.91
CA LYS A 427 -15.54 6.15 6.77
C LYS A 427 -15.97 5.47 5.49
N TYR A 428 -16.74 6.19 4.69
CA TYR A 428 -17.10 5.83 3.33
C TYR A 428 -16.40 6.78 2.37
N LYS A 429 -15.81 6.24 1.32
CA LYS A 429 -15.10 7.02 0.31
C LYS A 429 -15.50 6.57 -1.08
N VAL A 430 -15.82 7.53 -1.94
CA VAL A 430 -16.04 7.31 -3.36
C VAL A 430 -15.21 8.34 -4.12
N LEU A 431 -14.25 7.86 -4.90
CA LEU A 431 -13.53 8.69 -5.87
C LEU A 431 -13.81 8.13 -7.25
N SER A 432 -14.44 8.92 -8.10
CA SER A 432 -14.76 8.52 -9.47
C SER A 432 -14.34 9.60 -10.45
N THR A 433 -13.69 9.19 -11.54
CA THR A 433 -13.34 10.07 -12.65
C THR A 433 -13.96 9.57 -13.93
N LEU A 434 -14.38 10.51 -14.78
CA LEU A 434 -14.77 10.26 -16.16
C LEU A 434 -13.91 11.15 -17.05
N TYR A 435 -13.39 10.64 -18.14
CA TYR A 435 -12.63 11.45 -19.08
C TYR A 435 -12.91 11.07 -20.53
N ALA A 436 -12.76 12.06 -21.40
CA ALA A 436 -12.71 11.90 -22.84
C ALA A 436 -11.38 12.46 -23.36
N GLU A 437 -10.74 11.71 -24.24
CA GLU A 437 -9.49 12.08 -24.90
C GLU A 437 -9.72 12.03 -26.41
N VAL A 438 -9.43 13.15 -27.08
CA VAL A 438 -9.64 13.34 -28.51
C VAL A 438 -8.29 13.59 -29.17
N ASN A 439 -7.97 12.82 -30.20
CA ASN A 439 -6.76 12.94 -31.02
C ASN A 439 -7.14 13.37 -32.43
N PRO A 440 -7.45 14.67 -32.69
CA PRO A 440 -8.02 15.12 -33.95
C PRO A 440 -7.01 15.11 -35.10
N ILE A 441 -5.73 15.32 -34.78
CA ILE A 441 -4.60 15.28 -35.70
C ILE A 441 -3.40 14.61 -35.05
N LYS A 442 -2.45 14.12 -35.83
CA LYS A 442 -1.23 13.50 -35.31
C LYS A 442 -0.48 14.46 -34.39
N GLY A 443 -0.19 14.01 -33.18
CA GLY A 443 0.54 14.78 -32.16
C GLY A 443 -0.31 15.67 -31.26
N LEU A 444 -1.58 15.95 -31.59
CA LEU A 444 -2.49 16.73 -30.74
C LEU A 444 -3.42 15.80 -29.95
N THR A 445 -3.36 15.93 -28.62
CA THR A 445 -4.25 15.25 -27.67
C THR A 445 -5.00 16.28 -26.86
N ILE A 446 -6.31 16.26 -26.91
CA ILE A 446 -7.19 17.09 -26.09
C ILE A 446 -7.90 16.16 -25.11
N LYS A 447 -7.79 16.42 -23.81
CA LYS A 447 -8.42 15.62 -22.76
C LYS A 447 -9.26 16.52 -21.86
N SER A 448 -10.49 16.09 -21.61
CA SER A 448 -11.35 16.65 -20.58
C SER A 448 -11.64 15.57 -19.54
N GLN A 449 -11.43 15.88 -18.28
CA GLN A 449 -11.61 14.96 -17.15
C GLN A 449 -12.47 15.64 -16.08
N PHE A 450 -13.49 14.92 -15.64
CA PHE A 450 -14.32 15.29 -14.49
C PHE A 450 -14.10 14.27 -13.38
N ALA A 451 -13.91 14.73 -12.15
CA ALA A 451 -13.75 13.89 -10.97
C ALA A 451 -14.67 14.34 -9.86
N ALA A 452 -15.24 13.37 -9.15
CA ALA A 452 -15.99 13.55 -7.91
C ALA A 452 -15.31 12.73 -6.81
N ASP A 453 -14.90 13.43 -5.75
CA ASP A 453 -14.29 12.87 -4.55
C ASP A 453 -15.24 13.14 -3.36
N TYR A 454 -15.95 12.09 -2.92
CA TYR A 454 -16.85 12.14 -1.78
C TYR A 454 -16.32 11.30 -0.63
N ALA A 455 -16.33 11.87 0.57
CA ALA A 455 -16.00 11.17 1.81
C ALA A 455 -17.03 11.51 2.88
N HIS A 456 -17.56 10.48 3.53
CA HIS A 456 -18.42 10.58 4.69
C HIS A 456 -17.77 9.86 5.87
N MET A 457 -17.60 10.56 6.99
CA MET A 457 -17.01 10.00 8.20
C MET A 457 -17.94 10.22 9.39
N THR A 458 -18.24 9.15 10.12
CA THR A 458 -18.90 9.22 11.42
C THR A 458 -17.92 8.81 12.51
N ALA A 459 -17.91 9.54 13.62
CA ALA A 459 -17.17 9.18 14.82
C ALA A 459 -18.13 8.86 15.96
N PHE A 460 -17.75 7.86 16.72
CA PHE A 460 -18.42 7.44 17.93
C PHE A 460 -17.44 7.49 19.10
N ARG A 461 -17.87 8.13 20.18
CA ARG A 461 -17.15 8.16 21.45
C ARG A 461 -18.13 7.86 22.56
N GLN A 462 -17.75 6.97 23.45
CA GLN A 462 -18.58 6.57 24.58
C GLN A 462 -17.74 6.57 25.86
N SER A 463 -18.36 6.96 26.95
CA SER A 463 -17.89 6.64 28.29
C SER A 463 -19.06 6.01 29.04
N PHE A 464 -18.94 4.73 29.37
CA PHE A 464 -20.07 3.97 29.92
C PHE A 464 -20.45 4.42 31.33
N PRO A 465 -21.76 4.38 31.70
CA PRO A 465 -22.23 4.62 33.05
C PRO A 465 -21.56 3.75 34.12
N SER A 466 -21.29 2.49 33.82
CA SER A 466 -20.59 1.55 34.71
C SER A 466 -19.15 1.94 34.99
N PHE A 467 -18.54 2.77 34.12
CA PHE A 467 -17.19 3.25 34.38
C PHE A 467 -17.13 3.99 35.71
N SER A 468 -16.22 3.55 36.57
CA SER A 468 -16.19 3.95 37.98
C SER A 468 -16.15 5.45 38.24
N THR A 469 -15.49 6.22 37.35
CA THR A 469 -15.37 7.68 37.49
C THR A 469 -16.65 8.41 37.01
N ASN A 470 -17.52 7.76 36.26
CA ASN A 470 -18.75 8.35 35.75
C ASN A 470 -19.90 8.40 36.78
N ASN A 471 -19.77 7.71 37.91
CA ASN A 471 -20.78 7.68 38.98
C ASN A 471 -22.20 7.34 38.50
N GLY A 472 -22.31 6.39 37.55
CA GLY A 472 -23.59 5.98 36.97
C GLY A 472 -24.15 6.93 35.89
N SER A 473 -23.39 7.94 35.47
CA SER A 473 -23.81 8.92 34.45
C SER A 473 -22.86 8.91 33.25
N GLY A 474 -23.14 8.10 32.25
CA GLY A 474 -22.33 7.98 31.05
C GLY A 474 -22.34 9.22 30.14
N ASN A 475 -21.45 9.22 29.17
CA ASN A 475 -21.35 10.24 28.15
C ASN A 475 -21.25 9.59 26.76
N ALA A 476 -22.04 10.06 25.78
CA ALA A 476 -21.97 9.63 24.39
C ALA A 476 -21.73 10.82 23.47
N GLY A 477 -20.74 10.69 22.59
CA GLY A 477 -20.44 11.65 21.53
C GLY A 477 -20.67 11.03 20.16
N ARG A 478 -21.23 11.83 19.25
CA ARG A 478 -21.35 11.52 17.82
C ARG A 478 -20.90 12.71 17.00
N SER A 479 -20.18 12.44 15.95
CA SER A 479 -19.93 13.45 14.93
C SER A 479 -20.07 12.84 13.53
N SER A 480 -20.47 13.67 12.60
CA SER A 480 -20.53 13.35 11.18
C SER A 480 -19.82 14.45 10.41
N ASN A 481 -19.08 14.06 9.40
CA ASN A 481 -18.42 14.99 8.50
C ASN A 481 -18.56 14.47 7.07
N ASP A 482 -19.08 15.32 6.20
CA ASP A 482 -19.23 15.10 4.77
C ASP A 482 -18.25 16.01 4.03
N ARG A 483 -17.57 15.47 3.03
CA ARG A 483 -16.71 16.23 2.14
C ARG A 483 -16.97 15.82 0.70
N LEU A 484 -17.27 16.78 -0.15
CA LEU A 484 -17.40 16.61 -1.59
C LEU A 484 -16.44 17.55 -2.29
N SER A 485 -15.62 17.01 -3.19
CA SER A 485 -14.76 17.81 -4.07
C SER A 485 -15.03 17.44 -5.52
N LEU A 486 -15.44 18.39 -6.31
CA LEU A 486 -15.66 18.27 -7.75
C LEU A 486 -14.50 18.93 -8.48
N THR A 487 -13.85 18.20 -9.38
CA THR A 487 -12.70 18.70 -10.15
C THR A 487 -12.98 18.53 -11.63
N ILE A 488 -12.78 19.60 -12.40
CA ILE A 488 -12.76 19.55 -13.86
C ILE A 488 -11.38 19.95 -14.35
N THR A 489 -10.79 19.12 -15.22
CA THR A 489 -9.47 19.37 -15.79
C THR A 489 -9.53 19.24 -17.30
N ASN A 490 -9.14 20.29 -18.01
CA ASN A 490 -9.06 20.32 -19.46
C ASN A 490 -7.61 20.53 -19.89
N THR A 491 -7.11 19.71 -20.79
CA THR A 491 -5.74 19.81 -21.31
C THR A 491 -5.71 19.70 -22.83
N ALA A 492 -4.80 20.44 -23.45
CA ALA A 492 -4.45 20.28 -24.84
C ALA A 492 -2.93 20.11 -24.94
N ASN A 493 -2.48 18.98 -25.42
CA ASN A 493 -1.07 18.63 -25.55
C ASN A 493 -0.71 18.43 -27.01
N TYR A 494 0.26 19.18 -27.52
CA TYR A 494 0.73 19.07 -28.90
C TYR A 494 2.20 18.69 -28.95
N MET A 495 2.48 17.51 -29.45
CA MET A 495 3.83 16.97 -29.62
C MET A 495 4.17 16.85 -31.10
N PHE A 496 5.32 17.40 -31.50
CA PHE A 496 5.86 17.22 -32.85
C PHE A 496 7.39 17.19 -32.85
N THR A 497 7.94 16.54 -33.84
CA THR A 497 9.39 16.47 -34.04
C THR A 497 9.75 17.16 -35.34
N LEU A 498 10.66 18.14 -35.30
CA LEU A 498 11.17 18.86 -36.45
C LEU A 498 12.50 18.26 -36.90
N ARG A 499 12.61 17.89 -38.17
CA ARG A 499 13.82 17.35 -38.80
C ARG A 499 14.40 16.14 -38.08
N GLU A 500 13.56 15.33 -37.41
CA GLU A 500 13.97 14.13 -36.64
C GLU A 500 14.97 14.38 -35.51
N LYS A 501 15.29 15.65 -35.22
CA LYS A 501 16.31 16.05 -34.23
C LYS A 501 15.76 16.87 -33.07
N HIS A 502 14.68 17.61 -33.30
CA HIS A 502 14.13 18.55 -32.31
C HIS A 502 12.71 18.13 -31.96
N SER A 503 12.46 17.66 -30.76
CA SER A 503 11.14 17.32 -30.26
C SER A 503 10.60 18.45 -29.39
N PHE A 504 9.40 18.90 -29.71
CA PHE A 504 8.67 19.93 -28.98
C PHE A 504 7.41 19.35 -28.36
N ASN A 505 7.09 19.81 -27.17
CA ASN A 505 5.87 19.45 -26.46
C ASN A 505 5.26 20.70 -25.84
N PHE A 506 4.09 21.11 -26.31
CA PHE A 506 3.33 22.24 -25.79
C PHE A 506 2.11 21.69 -25.03
N LEU A 507 1.95 22.09 -23.79
CA LEU A 507 0.82 21.73 -22.96
C LEU A 507 0.12 23.00 -22.47
N LEU A 508 -1.16 23.10 -22.81
CA LEU A 508 -2.10 24.08 -22.25
C LEU A 508 -3.07 23.35 -21.34
N GLY A 509 -3.31 23.86 -20.15
CA GLY A 509 -4.24 23.27 -19.20
C GLY A 509 -5.06 24.29 -18.43
N GLN A 510 -6.22 23.83 -18.01
CA GLN A 510 -7.12 24.54 -17.11
C GLN A 510 -7.68 23.54 -16.10
N GLU A 511 -7.73 23.90 -14.83
CA GLU A 511 -8.36 23.14 -13.78
C GLU A 511 -9.26 24.02 -12.93
N GLY A 512 -10.44 23.51 -12.57
CA GLY A 512 -11.34 24.09 -11.59
C GLY A 512 -11.68 23.07 -10.53
N VAL A 513 -11.70 23.49 -9.27
CA VAL A 513 -12.06 22.66 -8.12
C VAL A 513 -13.09 23.39 -7.28
N ASP A 514 -14.19 22.70 -6.98
CA ASP A 514 -15.19 23.09 -5.99
C ASP A 514 -15.18 22.05 -4.87
N ALA A 515 -14.78 22.46 -3.67
CA ALA A 515 -14.67 21.60 -2.51
C ALA A 515 -15.55 22.15 -1.39
N GLN A 516 -16.42 21.28 -0.87
CA GLN A 516 -17.37 21.59 0.20
C GLN A 516 -17.20 20.57 1.32
N SER A 517 -17.31 21.04 2.55
CA SER A 517 -17.31 20.20 3.74
C SER A 517 -18.35 20.71 4.72
N GLU A 518 -19.15 19.82 5.25
CA GLU A 518 -20.11 20.10 6.29
C GLU A 518 -20.09 18.99 7.35
N GLY A 519 -20.41 19.34 8.58
CA GLY A 519 -20.41 18.35 9.64
C GLY A 519 -21.03 18.88 10.91
N PHE A 520 -21.46 17.94 11.74
CA PHE A 520 -21.93 18.26 13.07
C PHE A 520 -21.28 17.36 14.12
N SER A 521 -21.27 17.85 15.35
CA SER A 521 -20.84 17.09 16.51
C SER A 521 -21.82 17.35 17.66
N ILE A 522 -22.19 16.29 18.37
CA ILE A 522 -23.03 16.36 19.55
C ILE A 522 -22.49 15.44 20.64
N SER A 523 -22.50 15.90 21.87
CA SER A 523 -22.21 15.10 23.06
C SER A 523 -23.34 15.25 24.07
N MET A 524 -23.78 14.13 24.62
CA MET A 524 -24.83 14.03 25.63
C MET A 524 -24.31 13.30 26.85
N ARG A 525 -24.73 13.73 28.04
CA ARG A 525 -24.46 13.08 29.32
C ARG A 525 -25.73 12.53 29.93
N GLY A 526 -25.57 11.71 30.97
CA GLY A 526 -26.69 11.20 31.73
C GLY A 526 -27.25 9.89 31.21
N GLN A 527 -26.53 9.14 30.37
CA GLN A 527 -26.86 7.74 30.14
C GLN A 527 -26.69 6.98 31.45
N ASN A 528 -27.66 6.12 31.75
CA ASN A 528 -27.72 5.36 33.01
C ASN A 528 -27.60 3.85 32.84
N ASN A 529 -27.33 3.38 31.61
CA ASN A 529 -27.15 1.96 31.29
C ASN A 529 -26.18 1.81 30.12
N ASP A 530 -25.24 0.90 30.22
CA ASP A 530 -24.18 0.64 29.21
C ASP A 530 -24.73 0.16 27.86
N LEU A 531 -25.92 -0.46 27.86
CA LEU A 531 -26.58 -0.91 26.63
C LEU A 531 -27.27 0.24 25.88
N LEU A 532 -27.47 1.39 26.54
CA LEU A 532 -28.15 2.56 25.97
C LEU A 532 -27.13 3.54 25.38
N THR A 533 -26.47 3.13 24.32
CA THR A 533 -25.34 3.88 23.71
C THR A 533 -25.77 5.00 22.75
N ASN A 534 -27.07 5.15 22.46
CA ASN A 534 -27.56 6.20 21.58
C ASN A 534 -27.51 7.59 22.24
N ILE A 535 -27.26 8.62 21.47
CA ILE A 535 -27.25 10.01 21.90
C ILE A 535 -28.57 10.38 22.60
N SER A 536 -29.71 9.92 22.05
CA SER A 536 -31.06 10.19 22.60
C SER A 536 -31.30 9.65 24.01
N ASN A 537 -30.46 8.76 24.49
CA ASN A 537 -30.58 8.21 25.86
C ASN A 537 -29.86 9.10 26.91
N GLY A 538 -29.17 10.16 26.48
CA GLY A 538 -28.63 11.15 27.40
C GLY A 538 -29.70 12.15 27.83
N THR A 539 -29.63 12.60 29.08
CA THR A 539 -30.56 13.56 29.68
C THR A 539 -30.12 15.01 29.59
N LEU A 540 -28.81 15.23 29.41
CA LEU A 540 -28.20 16.55 29.38
C LEU A 540 -27.35 16.72 28.16
N ALA A 541 -27.57 17.77 27.36
CA ALA A 541 -26.64 18.17 26.31
C ALA A 541 -25.33 18.67 26.94
N ALA A 542 -24.19 18.05 26.54
CA ALA A 542 -22.88 18.46 27.01
C ALA A 542 -22.23 19.49 26.05
N SER A 543 -22.33 19.26 24.75
CA SER A 543 -21.86 20.16 23.70
C SER A 543 -22.51 19.83 22.37
N TRP A 544 -22.58 20.81 21.49
CA TRP A 544 -22.94 20.64 20.09
C TRP A 544 -22.19 21.65 19.23
N SER A 545 -21.91 21.30 18.00
CA SER A 545 -21.32 22.20 17.00
C SER A 545 -21.82 21.82 15.62
N ASP A 546 -21.88 22.82 14.76
CA ASP A 546 -22.19 22.69 13.34
C ASP A 546 -21.13 23.45 12.56
N THR A 547 -20.63 22.88 11.47
CA THR A 547 -19.56 23.46 10.68
C THR A 547 -19.84 23.28 9.20
N ALA A 548 -19.63 24.34 8.44
CA ALA A 548 -19.64 24.27 6.99
C ALA A 548 -18.47 25.09 6.43
N ALA A 549 -17.79 24.57 5.42
CA ALA A 549 -16.72 25.23 4.72
C ALA A 549 -16.77 24.89 3.24
N GLY A 550 -16.43 25.86 2.40
CA GLY A 550 -16.34 25.67 0.96
C GLY A 550 -15.14 26.39 0.39
N THR A 551 -14.57 25.84 -0.67
CA THR A 551 -13.47 26.42 -1.42
C THR A 551 -13.72 26.23 -2.90
N LEU A 552 -13.71 27.35 -3.66
CA LEU A 552 -13.78 27.34 -5.12
C LEU A 552 -12.52 27.99 -5.66
N TYR A 553 -11.79 27.30 -6.52
CA TYR A 553 -10.65 27.87 -7.22
C TYR A 553 -10.51 27.29 -8.63
N SER A 554 -9.93 28.12 -9.52
CA SER A 554 -9.51 27.66 -10.83
C SER A 554 -8.16 28.26 -11.20
N TYR A 555 -7.41 27.55 -12.00
CA TYR A 555 -6.15 28.05 -12.55
C TYR A 555 -5.92 27.49 -13.97
N SER A 556 -5.13 28.23 -14.73
CA SER A 556 -4.70 27.84 -16.05
C SER A 556 -3.18 27.80 -16.10
N TYR A 557 -2.63 26.94 -16.93
CA TYR A 557 -1.19 26.79 -17.07
C TYR A 557 -0.80 26.52 -18.52
N LEU A 558 0.39 26.96 -18.88
CA LEU A 558 1.05 26.69 -20.15
C LEU A 558 2.45 26.16 -19.88
N SER A 559 2.82 25.08 -20.53
CA SER A 559 4.16 24.49 -20.46
C SER A 559 4.64 24.12 -21.88
N PHE A 560 5.94 24.26 -22.10
CA PHE A 560 6.59 23.94 -23.37
C PHE A 560 7.94 23.27 -23.13
#